data_1c0780a273d13383aa95be847f6894b9
#
_entry.id   1c0780a273d13383aa95be847f6894b9
#
_cell.length_a   1.000
_cell.length_b   1.000
_cell.length_c   1.000
_cell.angle_alpha   90.00
_cell.angle_beta   90.00
_cell.angle_gamma   90.00
#
_symmetry.space_group_name_H-M   'P 1'
#
loop_
_entity.id
_entity.type
_entity.pdbx_description
1 polymer ?
#
loop_
_entity_poly.entity_id
_entity_poly.type
_entity_poly.pdbx_seq_one_letter_code
_entity_poly.pdbx_strand_id
1 'polypeptide(L)'
;MNELARLSSEIGTDVLTISQGMGLDSRIGPQFLRAGVGYGGSCFPKDTIALLNLAKRHGVNLSILEKVREVNATQPLWFLEQLHKQMPDLYGKRIALLGLAFKPDTDDIREAPSLTIMDALQRSGAQIVAYDPVASNHVKELFPDAEYTSTPEAVFQGAHAALLVTEWKECVELDWAKIMEMMEVPLLFDGRNAWPARGSGIFLSGGWKKLTTPLQESWLFLLAR
;
A
#
# COMPACT_ATOMS: atom_id res chain seq x y z
N MET A 1 -3.96 -13.25 5.95
CA MET A 1 -3.54 -12.98 4.54
C MET A 1 -2.27 -12.14 4.46
N ASN A 2 -2.09 -11.08 5.25
CA ASN A 2 -0.89 -10.24 5.17
C ASN A 2 0.42 -11.00 5.48
N GLU A 3 0.44 -11.92 6.44
CA GLU A 3 1.62 -12.78 6.68
C GLU A 3 1.90 -13.70 5.48
N LEU A 4 0.85 -14.29 4.87
CA LEU A 4 1.01 -15.10 3.66
C LEU A 4 1.52 -14.24 2.49
N ALA A 5 1.13 -12.99 2.41
CA ALA A 5 1.62 -12.08 1.41
C ALA A 5 3.10 -11.73 1.61
N ARG A 6 3.54 -11.52 2.86
CA ARG A 6 4.97 -11.33 3.18
C ARG A 6 5.78 -12.54 2.75
N LEU A 7 5.31 -13.76 3.08
CA LEU A 7 5.95 -14.99 2.64
C LEU A 7 5.95 -15.13 1.11
N SER A 8 4.81 -14.85 0.47
CA SER A 8 4.68 -14.88 -1.00
C SER A 8 5.69 -13.98 -1.69
N SER A 9 5.94 -12.80 -1.13
CA SER A 9 6.97 -11.88 -1.61
C SER A 9 8.36 -12.49 -1.61
N GLU A 10 8.73 -13.19 -0.54
CA GLU A 10 10.08 -13.77 -0.39
C GLU A 10 10.29 -15.00 -1.29
N ILE A 11 9.26 -15.82 -1.48
CA ILE A 11 9.36 -17.05 -2.28
C ILE A 11 8.90 -16.88 -3.75
N GLY A 12 8.48 -15.68 -4.13
CA GLY A 12 8.08 -15.37 -5.52
C GLY A 12 6.74 -15.96 -5.94
N THR A 13 5.81 -16.19 -5.01
CA THR A 13 4.44 -16.64 -5.31
C THR A 13 3.44 -15.48 -5.30
N ASP A 14 2.22 -15.73 -5.80
CA ASP A 14 1.16 -14.72 -5.85
C ASP A 14 0.11 -14.95 -4.74
N VAL A 15 0.01 -14.00 -3.82
CA VAL A 15 -0.97 -14.06 -2.73
C VAL A 15 -2.42 -14.06 -3.22
N LEU A 16 -2.72 -13.50 -4.40
CA LEU A 16 -4.06 -13.56 -4.99
C LEU A 16 -4.44 -14.99 -5.38
N THR A 17 -3.49 -15.76 -5.92
CA THR A 17 -3.69 -17.19 -6.20
C THR A 17 -3.95 -17.96 -4.92
N ILE A 18 -3.21 -17.68 -3.84
CA ILE A 18 -3.43 -18.29 -2.53
C ILE A 18 -4.84 -17.94 -2.00
N SER A 19 -5.24 -16.66 -2.05
CA SER A 19 -6.55 -16.22 -1.58
C SER A 19 -7.69 -16.84 -2.38
N GLN A 20 -7.54 -16.97 -3.70
CA GLN A 20 -8.51 -17.66 -4.56
C GLN A 20 -8.64 -19.13 -4.18
N GLY A 21 -7.51 -19.84 -4.03
CA GLY A 21 -7.50 -21.23 -3.62
C GLY A 21 -8.18 -21.48 -2.27
N MET A 22 -7.87 -20.64 -1.26
CA MET A 22 -8.54 -20.70 0.04
C MET A 22 -10.04 -20.41 -0.05
N GLY A 23 -10.43 -19.44 -0.89
CA GLY A 23 -11.82 -19.02 -1.08
C GLY A 23 -12.70 -20.06 -1.79
N LEU A 24 -12.12 -21.07 -2.45
CA LEU A 24 -12.87 -22.19 -3.05
C LEU A 24 -13.50 -23.11 -2.01
N ASP A 25 -12.97 -23.17 -0.80
CA ASP A 25 -13.58 -23.92 0.29
C ASP A 25 -14.81 -23.17 0.81
N SER A 26 -15.99 -23.81 0.71
CA SER A 26 -17.26 -23.20 1.13
C SER A 26 -17.33 -22.86 2.63
N ARG A 27 -16.47 -23.47 3.46
CA ARG A 27 -16.37 -23.17 4.90
C ARG A 27 -15.63 -21.87 5.17
N ILE A 28 -14.79 -21.41 4.22
CA ILE A 28 -13.99 -20.17 4.30
C ILE A 28 -14.68 -19.08 3.48
N GLY A 29 -14.96 -19.35 2.20
CA GLY A 29 -15.50 -18.40 1.24
C GLY A 29 -14.46 -17.36 0.78
N PRO A 30 -14.78 -16.56 -0.25
CA PRO A 30 -13.84 -15.58 -0.84
C PRO A 30 -13.77 -14.25 -0.09
N GLN A 31 -14.63 -14.05 0.92
CA GLN A 31 -14.69 -12.81 1.67
C GLN A 31 -13.50 -12.65 2.64
N PHE A 32 -13.04 -11.40 2.83
CA PHE A 32 -11.96 -11.05 3.77
C PHE A 32 -10.59 -11.71 3.53
N LEU A 33 -10.36 -12.24 2.32
CA LEU A 33 -9.09 -12.87 1.96
C LEU A 33 -8.14 -11.92 1.18
N ARG A 34 -8.40 -10.62 1.18
CA ARG A 34 -7.53 -9.65 0.51
C ARG A 34 -6.37 -9.26 1.42
N ALA A 35 -5.15 -9.41 0.90
CA ALA A 35 -3.97 -8.83 1.50
C ALA A 35 -3.79 -7.37 1.07
N GLY A 36 -3.19 -6.54 1.93
CA GLY A 36 -2.96 -5.12 1.63
C GLY A 36 -2.10 -4.45 2.69
N VAL A 37 -2.04 -3.12 2.67
CA VAL A 37 -1.23 -2.31 3.61
C VAL A 37 -1.78 -2.29 5.05
N GLY A 38 -2.81 -3.06 5.34
CA GLY A 38 -3.48 -3.09 6.63
C GLY A 38 -4.91 -2.55 6.56
N TYR A 39 -5.63 -2.74 7.65
CA TYR A 39 -6.97 -2.18 7.86
C TYR A 39 -6.92 -1.03 8.85
N GLY A 40 -7.85 -0.08 8.68
CA GLY A 40 -8.08 1.05 9.57
C GLY A 40 -9.57 1.25 9.83
N GLY A 41 -9.95 2.49 10.01
CA GLY A 41 -11.32 2.91 10.29
C GLY A 41 -11.69 2.84 11.75
N SER A 42 -12.91 3.24 12.06
CA SER A 42 -13.38 3.42 13.43
C SER A 42 -13.82 2.14 14.14
N CYS A 43 -14.19 1.08 13.41
CA CYS A 43 -14.80 -0.11 14.00
C CYS A 43 -13.74 -1.16 14.37
N PHE A 44 -13.06 -1.78 13.41
CA PHE A 44 -12.15 -2.88 13.68
C PHE A 44 -11.05 -2.58 14.71
N PRO A 45 -10.31 -1.46 14.63
CA PRO A 45 -9.29 -1.17 15.64
C PRO A 45 -9.90 -1.03 17.03
N LYS A 46 -10.96 -0.25 17.18
CA LYS A 46 -11.63 0.01 18.46
C LYS A 46 -12.25 -1.26 19.07
N ASP A 47 -12.98 -2.04 18.28
CA ASP A 47 -13.72 -3.21 18.77
C ASP A 47 -12.78 -4.35 19.13
N THR A 48 -11.69 -4.54 18.38
CA THR A 48 -10.65 -5.51 18.74
C THR A 48 -9.94 -5.13 20.05
N ILE A 49 -9.66 -3.83 20.27
CA ILE A 49 -9.10 -3.34 21.55
C ILE A 49 -10.07 -3.58 22.70
N ALA A 50 -11.35 -3.25 22.51
CA ALA A 50 -12.38 -3.42 23.53
C ALA A 50 -12.53 -4.89 23.93
N LEU A 51 -12.52 -5.80 22.93
CA LEU A 51 -12.62 -7.25 23.18
C LEU A 51 -11.39 -7.79 23.92
N LEU A 52 -10.18 -7.36 23.55
CA LEU A 52 -8.95 -7.74 24.27
C LEU A 52 -8.96 -7.26 25.73
N ASN A 53 -9.40 -6.02 25.96
CA ASN A 53 -9.51 -5.48 27.31
C ASN A 53 -10.57 -6.21 28.14
N LEU A 54 -11.70 -6.56 27.54
CA LEU A 54 -12.74 -7.37 28.20
C LEU A 54 -12.19 -8.74 28.59
N ALA A 55 -11.58 -9.46 27.66
CA ALA A 55 -10.98 -10.78 27.91
C ALA A 55 -9.93 -10.73 29.05
N LYS A 56 -9.05 -9.73 29.03
CA LYS A 56 -8.04 -9.52 30.08
C LYS A 56 -8.64 -9.31 31.46
N ARG A 57 -9.75 -8.56 31.57
CA ARG A 57 -10.48 -8.36 32.83
C ARG A 57 -11.05 -9.67 33.40
N HIS A 58 -11.36 -10.63 32.52
CA HIS A 58 -11.87 -11.95 32.88
C HIS A 58 -10.79 -13.04 32.95
N GLY A 59 -9.51 -12.68 32.87
CA GLY A 59 -8.40 -13.64 32.93
C GLY A 59 -8.26 -14.53 31.70
N VAL A 60 -8.89 -14.15 30.57
CA VAL A 60 -8.82 -14.89 29.31
C VAL A 60 -7.80 -14.24 28.40
N ASN A 61 -6.89 -15.03 27.81
CA ASN A 61 -5.94 -14.57 26.82
C ASN A 61 -6.45 -14.86 25.39
N LEU A 62 -6.61 -13.80 24.59
CA LEU A 62 -6.97 -13.88 23.16
C LEU A 62 -5.72 -13.68 22.29
N SER A 63 -4.73 -14.56 22.42
CA SER A 63 -3.42 -14.45 21.79
C SER A 63 -3.48 -14.32 20.25
N ILE A 64 -4.43 -14.99 19.59
CA ILE A 64 -4.64 -14.88 18.13
C ILE A 64 -5.04 -13.44 17.77
N LEU A 65 -5.97 -12.85 18.54
CA LEU A 65 -6.43 -11.48 18.26
C LEU A 65 -5.33 -10.44 18.54
N GLU A 66 -4.50 -10.67 19.58
CA GLU A 66 -3.31 -9.83 19.83
C GLU A 66 -2.35 -9.86 18.65
N LYS A 67 -2.07 -11.06 18.11
CA LYS A 67 -1.20 -11.21 16.92
C LYS A 67 -1.80 -10.61 15.65
N VAL A 68 -3.10 -10.71 15.45
CA VAL A 68 -3.78 -10.03 14.33
C VAL A 68 -3.53 -8.52 14.37
N ARG A 69 -3.64 -7.90 15.55
CA ARG A 69 -3.37 -6.47 15.73
C ARG A 69 -1.90 -6.11 15.50
N GLU A 70 -0.98 -6.92 16.01
CA GLU A 70 0.46 -6.72 15.83
C GLU A 70 0.84 -6.78 14.34
N VAL A 71 0.35 -7.80 13.61
CA VAL A 71 0.56 -7.92 12.17
C VAL A 71 0.00 -6.69 11.44
N ASN A 72 -1.22 -6.25 11.80
CA ASN A 72 -1.84 -5.08 11.18
C ASN A 72 -1.03 -3.80 11.43
N ALA A 73 -0.58 -3.59 12.66
CA ALA A 73 0.20 -2.39 13.03
C ALA A 73 1.56 -2.31 12.30
N THR A 74 2.17 -3.45 12.01
CA THR A 74 3.46 -3.51 11.30
C THR A 74 3.33 -3.53 9.78
N GLN A 75 2.14 -3.73 9.24
CA GLN A 75 1.94 -3.91 7.81
C GLN A 75 2.29 -2.69 6.95
N PRO A 76 1.92 -1.45 7.33
CA PRO A 76 2.31 -0.26 6.56
C PRO A 76 3.82 -0.08 6.50
N LEU A 77 4.53 -0.37 7.60
CA LEU A 77 5.99 -0.26 7.65
C LEU A 77 6.68 -1.33 6.80
N TRP A 78 6.18 -2.58 6.86
CA TRP A 78 6.67 -3.63 5.97
C TRP A 78 6.49 -3.27 4.48
N PHE A 79 5.39 -2.62 4.13
CA PHE A 79 5.17 -2.12 2.77
C PHE A 79 6.23 -1.08 2.38
N LEU A 80 6.59 -0.15 3.28
CA LEU A 80 7.65 0.81 3.06
C LEU A 80 9.05 0.17 3.01
N GLU A 81 9.29 -0.94 3.71
CA GLU A 81 10.54 -1.69 3.58
C GLU A 81 10.76 -2.18 2.15
N GLN A 82 9.67 -2.51 1.41
CA GLN A 82 9.80 -2.88 0.00
C GLN A 82 10.24 -1.70 -0.86
N LEU A 83 9.79 -0.47 -0.56
CA LEU A 83 10.28 0.75 -1.18
C LEU A 83 11.77 0.96 -0.86
N HIS A 84 12.18 0.84 0.40
CA HIS A 84 13.58 0.99 0.82
C HIS A 84 14.51 -0.07 0.19
N LYS A 85 14.04 -1.28 -0.09
CA LYS A 85 14.83 -2.29 -0.82
C LYS A 85 15.20 -1.82 -2.25
N GLN A 86 14.35 -1.01 -2.90
CA GLN A 86 14.57 -0.50 -4.25
C GLN A 86 15.20 0.91 -4.23
N MET A 87 14.90 1.70 -3.22
CA MET A 87 15.35 3.08 -3.05
C MET A 87 15.78 3.28 -1.59
N PRO A 88 17.02 2.90 -1.22
CA PRO A 88 17.49 2.95 0.17
C PRO A 88 17.51 4.35 0.78
N ASP A 89 17.77 5.39 -0.02
CA ASP A 89 17.75 6.78 0.41
C ASP A 89 16.52 7.50 -0.17
N LEU A 90 15.63 7.93 0.70
CA LEU A 90 14.43 8.68 0.35
C LEU A 90 14.58 10.20 0.54
N TYR A 91 15.71 10.68 1.06
CA TYR A 91 15.91 12.10 1.30
C TYR A 91 15.78 12.90 -0.01
N GLY A 92 14.88 13.89 -0.02
CA GLY A 92 14.58 14.71 -1.19
C GLY A 92 13.89 13.99 -2.36
N LYS A 93 13.59 12.69 -2.22
CA LYS A 93 12.85 11.94 -3.25
C LYS A 93 11.37 12.28 -3.23
N ARG A 94 10.80 12.53 -4.42
CA ARG A 94 9.38 12.82 -4.61
C ARG A 94 8.59 11.51 -4.66
N ILE A 95 7.75 11.26 -3.67
CA ILE A 95 6.97 10.04 -3.51
C ILE A 95 5.50 10.35 -3.69
N ALA A 96 4.90 9.77 -4.73
CA ALA A 96 3.47 9.85 -5.01
C ALA A 96 2.69 8.91 -4.11
N LEU A 97 1.63 9.40 -3.44
CA LEU A 97 0.77 8.63 -2.56
C LEU A 97 -0.69 8.72 -3.04
N LEU A 98 -1.28 7.60 -3.42
CA LEU A 98 -2.64 7.51 -3.93
C LEU A 98 -3.56 6.82 -2.91
N GLY A 99 -4.56 7.58 -2.45
CA GLY A 99 -5.51 7.17 -1.43
C GLY A 99 -5.01 7.42 -0.01
N LEU A 100 -5.80 8.17 0.75
CA LEU A 100 -5.49 8.61 2.12
C LEU A 100 -6.52 8.12 3.14
N ALA A 101 -7.80 7.95 2.73
CA ALA A 101 -8.83 7.34 3.55
C ALA A 101 -8.52 5.86 3.84
N PHE A 102 -9.10 5.29 4.89
CA PHE A 102 -8.84 3.88 5.25
C PHE A 102 -9.42 2.87 4.26
N LYS A 103 -10.39 3.26 3.44
CA LYS A 103 -11.01 2.50 2.34
C LYS A 103 -11.62 3.47 1.32
N PRO A 104 -12.00 3.01 0.11
CA PRO A 104 -12.81 3.81 -0.82
C PRO A 104 -14.18 4.21 -0.24
N ASP A 105 -14.81 5.21 -0.87
CA ASP A 105 -16.16 5.69 -0.59
C ASP A 105 -16.37 6.29 0.82
N THR A 106 -15.29 6.87 1.39
CA THR A 106 -15.33 7.60 2.67
C THR A 106 -14.20 8.61 2.78
N ASP A 107 -14.39 9.65 3.55
CA ASP A 107 -13.36 10.62 3.96
C ASP A 107 -12.70 10.28 5.31
N ASP A 108 -13.07 9.14 5.91
CA ASP A 108 -12.59 8.71 7.24
C ASP A 108 -11.13 8.28 7.18
N ILE A 109 -10.28 9.02 7.89
CA ILE A 109 -8.83 8.78 7.99
C ILE A 109 -8.42 8.12 9.32
N ARG A 110 -9.37 7.79 10.21
CA ARG A 110 -9.07 7.20 11.52
C ARG A 110 -8.35 5.85 11.35
N GLU A 111 -7.20 5.71 12.00
CA GLU A 111 -6.36 4.50 11.91
C GLU A 111 -6.02 4.11 10.44
N ALA A 112 -6.05 5.06 9.50
CA ALA A 112 -5.73 4.79 8.11
C ALA A 112 -4.24 4.44 7.96
N PRO A 113 -3.88 3.36 7.25
CA PRO A 113 -2.49 2.99 6.99
C PRO A 113 -1.68 4.10 6.31
N SER A 114 -2.34 4.97 5.54
CA SER A 114 -1.73 6.13 4.87
C SER A 114 -1.04 7.07 5.85
N LEU A 115 -1.62 7.29 7.04
CA LEU A 115 -1.02 8.19 8.05
C LEU A 115 0.31 7.64 8.57
N THR A 116 0.38 6.33 8.82
CA THR A 116 1.64 5.66 9.23
C THR A 116 2.69 5.75 8.11
N ILE A 117 2.27 5.56 6.86
CA ILE A 117 3.15 5.66 5.69
C ILE A 117 3.66 7.09 5.54
N MET A 118 2.80 8.10 5.62
CA MET A 118 3.17 9.52 5.49
C MET A 118 4.14 9.96 6.59
N ASP A 119 3.88 9.58 7.85
CA ASP A 119 4.77 9.87 8.97
C ASP A 119 6.18 9.27 8.75
N ALA A 120 6.25 8.02 8.30
CA ALA A 120 7.53 7.37 8.03
C ALA A 120 8.27 7.98 6.83
N LEU A 121 7.57 8.35 5.75
CA LEU A 121 8.14 9.05 4.60
C LEU A 121 8.67 10.43 4.98
N GLN A 122 7.90 11.19 5.76
CA GLN A 122 8.31 12.52 6.24
C GLN A 122 9.57 12.43 7.10
N ARG A 123 9.65 11.47 8.02
CA ARG A 123 10.85 11.22 8.84
C ARG A 123 12.06 10.82 8.01
N SER A 124 11.86 10.18 6.87
CA SER A 124 12.93 9.83 5.91
C SER A 124 13.36 11.01 5.03
N GLY A 125 12.76 12.20 5.20
CA GLY A 125 13.04 13.39 4.41
C GLY A 125 12.53 13.33 2.97
N ALA A 126 11.56 12.46 2.67
CA ALA A 126 10.92 12.37 1.37
C ALA A 126 9.97 13.56 1.13
N GLN A 127 9.85 13.98 -0.12
CA GLN A 127 8.85 14.94 -0.57
C GLN A 127 7.57 14.18 -0.93
N ILE A 128 6.52 14.34 -0.13
CA ILE A 128 5.26 13.62 -0.32
C ILE A 128 4.35 14.43 -1.23
N VAL A 129 3.82 13.77 -2.26
CA VAL A 129 2.76 14.31 -3.12
C VAL A 129 1.58 13.35 -3.06
N ALA A 130 0.47 13.80 -2.53
CA ALA A 130 -0.65 12.95 -2.20
C ALA A 130 -1.92 13.33 -2.97
N TYR A 131 -2.74 12.31 -3.23
CA TYR A 131 -4.07 12.47 -3.77
C TYR A 131 -5.06 11.55 -3.06
N ASP A 132 -6.19 12.10 -2.72
CA ASP A 132 -7.41 11.38 -2.32
C ASP A 132 -8.61 12.23 -2.73
N PRO A 133 -9.66 11.67 -3.35
CA PRO A 133 -10.78 12.47 -3.85
C PRO A 133 -11.56 13.22 -2.78
N VAL A 134 -11.55 12.74 -1.53
CA VAL A 134 -12.38 13.30 -0.45
C VAL A 134 -11.63 13.54 0.87
N ALA A 135 -10.56 12.79 1.17
CA ALA A 135 -9.86 12.84 2.45
C ALA A 135 -8.67 13.81 2.48
N SER A 136 -8.24 14.35 1.33
CA SER A 136 -7.06 15.23 1.23
C SER A 136 -7.06 16.39 2.22
N ASN A 137 -8.20 17.05 2.44
CA ASN A 137 -8.29 18.18 3.36
C ASN A 137 -8.06 17.77 4.82
N HIS A 138 -8.59 16.62 5.25
CA HIS A 138 -8.41 16.10 6.61
C HIS A 138 -6.95 15.71 6.87
N VAL A 139 -6.29 15.11 5.88
CA VAL A 139 -4.88 14.72 6.00
C VAL A 139 -3.95 15.92 5.95
N LYS A 140 -4.28 16.95 5.18
CA LYS A 140 -3.51 18.21 5.10
C LYS A 140 -3.38 18.92 6.44
N GLU A 141 -4.36 18.81 7.32
CA GLU A 141 -4.28 19.36 8.68
C GLU A 141 -3.21 18.66 9.52
N LEU A 142 -2.96 17.37 9.27
CA LEU A 142 -1.97 16.55 9.98
C LEU A 142 -0.57 16.63 9.32
N PHE A 143 -0.52 16.76 8.00
CA PHE A 143 0.71 16.78 7.20
C PHE A 143 0.74 18.01 6.28
N PRO A 144 0.86 19.23 6.84
CA PRO A 144 0.78 20.49 6.06
C PRO A 144 1.95 20.68 5.08
N ASP A 145 3.09 20.00 5.30
CA ASP A 145 4.27 20.09 4.44
C ASP A 145 4.19 19.21 3.19
N ALA A 146 3.19 18.31 3.11
CA ALA A 146 2.96 17.49 1.92
C ALA A 146 2.23 18.30 0.84
N GLU A 147 2.54 18.01 -0.42
CA GLU A 147 1.81 18.55 -1.57
C GLU A 147 0.55 17.73 -1.82
N TYR A 148 -0.56 18.39 -2.13
CA TYR A 148 -1.84 17.74 -2.43
C TYR A 148 -2.31 18.14 -3.81
N THR A 149 -2.64 17.18 -4.65
CA THR A 149 -3.10 17.42 -6.01
C THR A 149 -4.61 17.30 -6.14
N SER A 150 -5.17 17.88 -7.21
CA SER A 150 -6.61 17.83 -7.51
C SER A 150 -7.01 16.66 -8.42
N THR A 151 -6.03 15.98 -9.03
CA THR A 151 -6.25 14.82 -9.89
C THR A 151 -5.24 13.72 -9.56
N PRO A 152 -5.60 12.42 -9.75
CA PRO A 152 -4.71 11.33 -9.43
C PRO A 152 -3.47 11.28 -10.34
N GLU A 153 -3.55 11.77 -11.59
CA GLU A 153 -2.41 11.79 -12.51
C GLU A 153 -1.33 12.77 -12.06
N ALA A 154 -1.74 13.90 -11.46
CA ALA A 154 -0.80 14.97 -11.11
C ALA A 154 0.24 14.55 -10.06
N VAL A 155 -0.04 13.55 -9.21
CA VAL A 155 0.93 13.07 -8.20
C VAL A 155 2.17 12.44 -8.84
N PHE A 156 2.03 11.91 -10.05
CA PHE A 156 3.11 11.20 -10.73
C PHE A 156 4.15 12.14 -11.35
N GLN A 157 3.86 13.43 -11.49
CA GLN A 157 4.77 14.38 -12.13
C GLN A 157 6.11 14.47 -11.39
N GLY A 158 7.20 14.00 -12.01
CA GLY A 158 8.54 13.95 -11.45
C GLY A 158 8.68 13.02 -10.24
N ALA A 159 7.74 12.08 -10.03
CA ALA A 159 7.79 11.15 -8.92
C ALA A 159 8.89 10.10 -9.12
N HIS A 160 9.59 9.77 -8.05
CA HIS A 160 10.60 8.71 -8.01
C HIS A 160 10.00 7.35 -7.64
N ALA A 161 8.85 7.35 -6.96
CA ALA A 161 8.05 6.15 -6.70
C ALA A 161 6.59 6.55 -6.51
N ALA A 162 5.67 5.62 -6.73
CA ALA A 162 4.25 5.79 -6.45
C ALA A 162 3.71 4.62 -5.62
N LEU A 163 2.93 4.94 -4.59
CA LEU A 163 2.36 4.02 -3.63
C LEU A 163 0.83 4.07 -3.71
N LEU A 164 0.17 2.96 -4.04
CA LEU A 164 -1.28 2.83 -3.90
C LEU A 164 -1.62 2.34 -2.50
N VAL A 165 -2.31 3.18 -1.72
CA VAL A 165 -2.68 2.89 -0.33
C VAL A 165 -4.18 2.68 -0.17
N THR A 166 -5.00 3.36 -0.98
CA THR A 166 -6.45 3.13 -1.03
C THR A 166 -6.89 3.05 -2.49
N GLU A 167 -7.62 1.97 -2.80
CA GLU A 167 -7.98 1.57 -4.16
C GLU A 167 -9.21 2.33 -4.69
N TRP A 168 -9.14 3.66 -4.68
CA TRP A 168 -10.13 4.48 -5.38
C TRP A 168 -10.17 4.14 -6.87
N LYS A 169 -11.36 4.07 -7.46
CA LYS A 169 -11.52 3.70 -8.87
C LYS A 169 -10.64 4.55 -9.78
N GLU A 170 -10.60 5.84 -9.58
CA GLU A 170 -9.80 6.80 -10.34
C GLU A 170 -8.30 6.68 -10.10
N CYS A 171 -7.86 6.10 -8.97
CA CYS A 171 -6.45 5.76 -8.72
C CYS A 171 -6.04 4.42 -9.34
N VAL A 172 -7.01 3.60 -9.75
CA VAL A 172 -6.79 2.29 -10.36
C VAL A 172 -6.92 2.33 -11.88
N GLU A 173 -7.90 3.07 -12.38
CA GLU A 173 -8.20 3.21 -13.83
C GLU A 173 -7.43 4.37 -14.46
N LEU A 174 -6.09 4.26 -14.50
CA LEU A 174 -5.18 5.29 -15.03
C LEU A 174 -4.69 4.93 -16.44
N ASP A 175 -4.35 5.95 -17.23
CA ASP A 175 -3.58 5.76 -18.46
C ASP A 175 -2.09 5.54 -18.14
N TRP A 176 -1.73 4.27 -17.97
CA TRP A 176 -0.41 3.87 -17.53
C TRP A 176 0.71 4.27 -18.50
N ALA A 177 0.44 4.31 -19.80
CA ALA A 177 1.44 4.74 -20.79
C ALA A 177 1.85 6.19 -20.51
N LYS A 178 0.86 7.07 -20.29
CA LYS A 178 1.08 8.46 -19.95
C LYS A 178 1.73 8.64 -18.56
N ILE A 179 1.29 7.87 -17.56
CA ILE A 179 1.82 7.93 -16.19
C ILE A 179 3.32 7.62 -16.16
N MET A 180 3.77 6.59 -16.89
CA MET A 180 5.17 6.20 -16.94
C MET A 180 6.08 7.30 -17.51
N GLU A 181 5.57 8.10 -18.45
CA GLU A 181 6.30 9.24 -19.03
C GLU A 181 6.38 10.44 -18.08
N MET A 182 5.47 10.55 -17.10
CA MET A 182 5.44 11.65 -16.14
C MET A 182 6.40 11.44 -14.96
N MET A 183 6.80 10.20 -14.68
CA MET A 183 7.63 9.86 -13.53
C MET A 183 9.12 10.03 -13.84
N GLU A 184 9.90 10.48 -12.85
CA GLU A 184 11.37 10.49 -12.92
C GLU A 184 11.93 9.06 -12.86
N VAL A 185 11.38 8.24 -11.97
CA VAL A 185 11.68 6.81 -11.85
C VAL A 185 10.37 6.05 -11.75
N PRO A 186 10.04 5.16 -12.71
CA PRO A 186 8.75 4.49 -12.75
C PRO A 186 8.66 3.29 -11.80
N LEU A 187 8.88 3.53 -10.50
CA LEU A 187 8.70 2.53 -9.44
C LEU A 187 7.28 2.59 -8.88
N LEU A 188 6.52 1.52 -9.06
CA LEU A 188 5.13 1.43 -8.61
C LEU A 188 4.99 0.37 -7.52
N PHE A 189 4.33 0.72 -6.41
CA PHE A 189 4.06 -0.14 -5.27
C PHE A 189 2.56 -0.21 -5.02
N ASP A 190 1.97 -1.35 -5.34
CA ASP A 190 0.54 -1.58 -5.16
C ASP A 190 0.25 -2.22 -3.80
N GLY A 191 -0.17 -1.42 -2.85
CA GLY A 191 -0.53 -1.86 -1.50
C GLY A 191 -1.93 -2.49 -1.39
N ARG A 192 -2.68 -2.61 -2.50
CA ARG A 192 -4.05 -3.13 -2.51
C ARG A 192 -4.29 -4.27 -3.49
N ASN A 193 -3.28 -4.62 -4.31
CA ASN A 193 -3.41 -5.58 -5.42
C ASN A 193 -4.52 -5.19 -6.40
N ALA A 194 -4.68 -3.91 -6.66
CA ALA A 194 -5.75 -3.34 -7.46
C ALA A 194 -5.30 -2.88 -8.85
N TRP A 195 -4.02 -2.57 -9.03
CA TRP A 195 -3.49 -2.18 -10.32
C TRP A 195 -3.39 -3.37 -11.29
N PRO A 196 -3.67 -3.16 -12.60
CA PRO A 196 -3.66 -4.23 -13.59
C PRO A 196 -2.23 -4.79 -13.77
N ALA A 197 -2.05 -6.05 -13.43
CA ALA A 197 -0.74 -6.72 -13.48
C ALA A 197 -0.29 -7.15 -14.89
N ARG A 198 -1.10 -6.96 -15.93
CA ARG A 198 -0.84 -7.52 -17.25
C ARG A 198 -0.74 -6.45 -18.34
N GLY A 199 0.39 -6.45 -19.07
CA GLY A 199 0.54 -5.77 -20.37
C GLY A 199 1.05 -4.33 -20.35
N SER A 200 1.32 -3.74 -19.19
CA SER A 200 1.69 -2.32 -19.09
C SER A 200 3.19 -2.04 -19.00
N GLY A 201 4.06 -3.05 -18.97
CA GLY A 201 5.50 -2.85 -18.74
C GLY A 201 5.83 -2.25 -17.36
N ILE A 202 4.89 -2.28 -16.44
CA ILE A 202 4.94 -1.64 -15.12
C ILE A 202 5.72 -2.54 -14.16
N PHE A 203 6.78 -2.00 -13.55
CA PHE A 203 7.44 -2.60 -12.41
C PHE A 203 6.57 -2.43 -11.16
N LEU A 204 5.80 -3.45 -10.82
CA LEU A 204 5.19 -3.53 -9.50
C LEU A 204 6.21 -4.15 -8.56
N SER A 205 7.09 -3.33 -7.96
CA SER A 205 7.89 -3.77 -6.84
C SER A 205 7.09 -3.52 -5.56
N GLY A 206 6.33 -4.46 -5.20
CA GLY A 206 5.66 -4.53 -3.92
C GLY A 206 5.39 -5.99 -3.71
N GLY A 207 5.77 -6.56 -2.61
CA GLY A 207 5.81 -7.95 -2.24
C GLY A 207 4.71 -8.92 -2.69
N TRP A 208 3.95 -8.59 -3.70
CA TRP A 208 2.79 -9.33 -4.17
C TRP A 208 3.00 -10.00 -5.52
N LYS A 209 3.78 -9.39 -6.44
CA LYS A 209 4.13 -9.97 -7.75
C LYS A 209 5.45 -9.40 -8.25
N LYS A 210 6.41 -10.26 -8.57
CA LYS A 210 7.48 -9.92 -9.51
C LYS A 210 6.91 -10.08 -10.92
N LEU A 211 6.66 -8.97 -11.59
CA LEU A 211 6.46 -9.01 -13.04
C LEU A 211 7.84 -9.01 -13.69
N THR A 212 8.27 -10.18 -14.14
CA THR A 212 9.33 -10.30 -15.13
C THR A 212 8.75 -9.90 -16.48
N THR A 213 9.04 -8.68 -16.94
CA THR A 213 8.75 -8.29 -18.32
C THR A 213 10.03 -8.32 -19.14
N PRO A 214 9.95 -8.55 -20.47
CA PRO A 214 11.10 -8.54 -21.39
C PRO A 214 11.91 -7.23 -21.39
N LEU A 215 11.38 -6.15 -20.80
CA LEU A 215 12.06 -4.86 -20.68
C LEU A 215 13.17 -4.84 -19.60
N GLN A 216 13.26 -5.84 -18.72
CA GLN A 216 14.39 -5.95 -17.78
C GLN A 216 15.75 -6.13 -18.49
N GLU A 217 15.76 -6.71 -19.69
CA GLU A 217 17.02 -6.88 -20.44
C GLU A 217 17.48 -5.60 -21.13
N SER A 218 16.57 -4.66 -21.49
CA SER A 218 16.95 -3.44 -22.19
C SER A 218 17.48 -2.32 -21.29
N TRP A 219 17.11 -2.28 -20.00
CA TRP A 219 17.57 -1.25 -19.06
C TRP A 219 18.87 -1.64 -18.34
N LEU A 220 19.14 -2.93 -18.13
CA LEU A 220 20.44 -3.41 -17.64
C LEU A 220 21.58 -3.09 -18.63
N PHE A 221 21.30 -2.91 -19.91
CA PHE A 221 22.30 -2.51 -20.93
C PHE A 221 22.62 -1.01 -20.90
N LEU A 222 21.80 -0.15 -20.30
CA LEU A 222 22.01 1.30 -20.23
C LEU A 222 22.81 1.74 -19.00
N LEU A 223 22.90 0.91 -17.95
CA LEU A 223 23.70 1.18 -16.75
C LEU A 223 25.14 0.58 -16.80
N ALA A 224 25.49 -0.08 -17.89
CA ALA A 224 26.83 -0.68 -18.11
C ALA A 224 27.68 0.05 -19.17
N ARG A 225 27.45 1.37 -19.38
CA ARG A 225 28.36 2.23 -20.17
C ARG A 225 28.73 3.46 -19.40
#